data_8fc540611bb02cd377deb2f0f6f33e2d
#
_entry.id   8fc540611bb02cd377deb2f0f6f33e2d
#
_cell.length_a   1.000
_cell.length_b   1.000
_cell.length_c   1.000
_cell.angle_alpha   90.00
_cell.angle_beta   90.00
_cell.angle_gamma   90.00
#
_symmetry.space_group_name_H-M   'P 1'
#
loop_
_entity.id
_entity.type
_entity.pdbx_description
1 polymer ?
#
loop_
_entity_poly.entity_id
_entity_poly.type
_entity_poly.pdbx_seq_one_letter_code
_entity_poly.pdbx_strand_id
1 'polypeptide(L)'
;MEKLKTALYEYHKSLGAKFVPFAGYEMPVQYSSGIVDEHKLTRSGVGMFDVSHMGQLSIEGNESLASELEKIIPTDLKEIKINQSKYSFLTLSLIHI
;
A
#
# COMPACT_ATOMS: atom_id res chain seq x y z
N MET A 1 -5.36 20.23 -8.04
CA MET A 1 -5.99 18.90 -7.97
C MET A 1 -6.31 18.56 -6.53
N GLU A 2 -7.55 18.25 -6.27
CA GLU A 2 -7.99 17.89 -4.92
C GLU A 2 -7.40 16.54 -4.52
N LYS A 3 -6.83 16.45 -3.31
CA LYS A 3 -6.22 15.24 -2.81
C LYS A 3 -7.26 14.38 -2.12
N LEU A 4 -7.19 13.08 -2.35
CA LEU A 4 -8.06 12.13 -1.72
C LEU A 4 -7.66 11.92 -0.25
N LYS A 5 -8.62 11.53 0.55
CA LYS A 5 -8.42 11.23 1.97
C LYS A 5 -8.83 9.81 2.24
N THR A 6 -8.07 9.11 3.10
CA THR A 6 -8.41 7.75 3.50
C THR A 6 -9.51 7.76 4.55
N ALA A 7 -10.09 6.58 4.81
CA ALA A 7 -11.19 6.45 5.76
C ALA A 7 -10.82 6.89 7.18
N LEU A 8 -9.55 6.74 7.56
CA LEU A 8 -9.08 7.10 8.89
C LEU A 8 -8.44 8.49 8.98
N TYR A 9 -8.60 9.31 7.94
CA TYR A 9 -7.99 10.65 7.88
C TYR A 9 -8.27 11.48 9.14
N GLU A 10 -9.53 11.60 9.52
CA GLU A 10 -9.91 12.40 10.68
C GLU A 10 -9.36 11.81 11.98
N TYR A 11 -9.26 10.49 12.07
CA TYR A 11 -8.68 9.81 13.23
C TYR A 11 -7.20 10.14 13.36
N HIS A 12 -6.45 10.05 12.28
CA HIS A 12 -5.03 10.43 12.27
C HIS A 12 -4.84 11.90 12.64
N LYS A 13 -5.72 12.76 12.12
CA LYS A 13 -5.69 14.18 12.44
C LYS A 13 -5.92 14.42 13.93
N SER A 14 -6.85 13.69 14.53
CA SER A 14 -7.13 13.80 15.97
C SER A 14 -5.95 13.36 16.83
N LEU A 15 -5.08 12.49 16.32
CA LEU A 15 -3.88 12.04 17.00
C LEU A 15 -2.67 12.96 16.80
N GLY A 16 -2.85 14.09 16.09
CA GLY A 16 -1.78 15.05 15.86
C GLY A 16 -0.87 14.71 14.70
N ALA A 17 -1.33 13.92 13.75
CA ALA A 17 -0.53 13.55 12.59
C ALA A 17 -0.23 14.73 11.69
N LYS A 18 0.98 14.74 11.11
CA LYS A 18 1.36 15.65 10.05
C LYS A 18 1.15 14.95 8.71
N PHE A 19 0.44 15.60 7.80
CA PHE A 19 0.08 15.03 6.52
C PHE A 19 0.96 15.53 5.39
N VAL A 20 1.22 14.65 4.43
CA VAL A 20 1.93 15.00 3.19
C VAL A 20 1.22 14.35 2.01
N PRO A 21 1.36 14.94 0.79
CA PRO A 21 0.81 14.30 -0.41
C PRO A 21 1.61 13.04 -0.75
N PHE A 22 0.88 11.94 -0.95
CA PHE A 22 1.48 10.66 -1.33
C PHE A 22 0.49 9.88 -2.19
N ALA A 23 0.90 9.54 -3.42
CA ALA A 23 0.09 8.76 -4.36
C ALA A 23 -1.33 9.31 -4.57
N GLY A 24 -1.49 10.63 -4.56
CA GLY A 24 -2.79 11.29 -4.75
C GLY A 24 -3.63 11.42 -3.47
N TYR A 25 -3.12 10.95 -2.35
CA TYR A 25 -3.79 11.03 -1.05
C TYR A 25 -3.05 11.94 -0.09
N GLU A 26 -3.77 12.45 0.90
CA GLU A 26 -3.15 13.08 2.07
C GLU A 26 -2.88 12.00 3.11
N MET A 27 -1.59 11.67 3.26
CA MET A 27 -1.18 10.57 4.16
C MET A 27 -0.41 11.11 5.36
N PRO A 28 -0.61 10.49 6.55
CA PRO A 28 0.17 10.88 7.72
C PRO A 28 1.61 10.41 7.57
N VAL A 29 2.56 11.32 7.78
CA VAL A 29 3.99 11.01 7.67
C VAL A 29 4.62 10.83 9.05
N GLN A 30 4.10 11.52 10.06
CA GLN A 30 4.60 11.42 11.43
C GLN A 30 3.55 11.91 12.41
N TYR A 31 3.74 11.53 13.67
CA TYR A 31 2.94 11.99 14.80
C TYR A 31 3.82 12.84 15.73
N SER A 32 3.34 13.13 16.94
CA SER A 32 4.04 14.03 17.85
C SER A 32 5.44 13.59 18.23
N SER A 33 5.72 12.28 18.28
CA SER A 33 7.05 11.76 18.62
C SER A 33 8.08 11.90 17.48
N GLY A 34 7.62 12.10 16.26
CA GLY A 34 8.47 12.31 15.09
C GLY A 34 8.91 11.03 14.39
N ILE A 35 9.39 11.20 13.15
CA ILE A 35 9.74 10.08 12.27
C ILE A 35 10.83 9.18 12.87
N VAL A 36 11.87 9.80 13.46
CA VAL A 36 13.02 9.06 13.98
C VAL A 36 12.61 8.14 15.14
N ASP A 37 11.83 8.66 16.08
CA ASP A 37 11.36 7.87 17.22
C ASP A 37 10.41 6.76 16.79
N GLU A 38 9.53 7.04 15.85
CA GLU A 38 8.60 6.03 15.30
C GLU A 38 9.37 4.92 14.61
N HIS A 39 10.40 5.26 13.87
CA HIS A 39 11.27 4.27 13.22
C HIS A 39 11.96 3.38 14.25
N LYS A 40 12.54 3.97 15.29
CA LYS A 40 13.22 3.23 16.34
C LYS A 40 12.28 2.29 17.08
N LEU A 41 11.08 2.76 17.40
CA LEU A 41 10.06 1.94 18.06
C LEU A 41 9.62 0.76 17.20
N THR A 42 9.48 0.97 15.90
CA THR A 42 9.13 -0.10 14.97
C THR A 42 10.23 -1.15 14.89
N ARG A 43 11.49 -0.72 14.91
CA ARG A 43 12.63 -1.64 14.85
C ARG A 43 12.85 -2.42 16.14
N SER A 44 12.57 -1.83 17.28
CA SER A 44 12.80 -2.46 18.59
C SER A 44 11.57 -3.17 19.16
N GLY A 45 10.40 -2.85 18.66
CA GLY A 45 9.13 -3.41 19.11
C GLY A 45 8.20 -3.68 17.95
N VAL A 46 7.03 -3.05 17.95
CA VAL A 46 6.02 -3.23 16.90
C VAL A 46 5.51 -1.88 16.42
N GLY A 47 5.24 -1.77 15.11
CA GLY A 47 4.63 -0.60 14.51
C GLY A 47 3.33 -0.96 13.78
N MET A 48 2.43 0.01 13.70
CA MET A 48 1.19 -0.13 12.94
C MET A 48 1.17 0.94 11.86
N PHE A 49 0.82 0.54 10.64
CA PHE A 49 0.82 1.44 9.48
C PHE A 49 -0.52 1.38 8.77
N ASP A 50 -1.07 2.56 8.47
CA ASP A 50 -2.28 2.66 7.66
C ASP A 50 -1.88 2.66 6.18
N VAL A 51 -2.29 1.63 5.47
CA VAL A 51 -2.02 1.48 4.03
C VAL A 51 -3.32 1.55 3.21
N SER A 52 -4.32 2.24 3.73
CA SER A 52 -5.65 2.36 3.09
C SER A 52 -5.62 2.98 1.69
N HIS A 53 -4.55 3.69 1.36
CA HIS A 53 -4.38 4.28 0.02
C HIS A 53 -4.02 3.24 -1.03
N MET A 54 -3.69 2.03 -0.63
CA MET A 54 -3.32 0.95 -1.55
C MET A 54 -4.56 0.24 -2.06
N GLY A 55 -4.55 -0.09 -3.33
CA GLY A 55 -5.64 -0.86 -3.95
C GLY A 55 -5.59 -2.32 -3.53
N GLN A 56 -6.77 -2.92 -3.46
CA GLN A 56 -6.89 -4.35 -3.21
C GLN A 56 -7.64 -4.97 -4.39
N LEU A 57 -7.13 -6.07 -4.90
CA LEU A 57 -7.68 -6.75 -6.06
C LEU A 57 -7.89 -8.22 -5.74
N SER A 58 -9.13 -8.67 -5.92
CA SER A 58 -9.47 -10.08 -5.79
C SER A 58 -9.64 -10.65 -7.18
N ILE A 59 -8.99 -11.77 -7.45
CA ILE A 59 -9.00 -12.39 -8.77
C ILE A 59 -9.47 -13.82 -8.64
N GLU A 60 -10.49 -14.17 -9.42
CA GLU A 60 -11.02 -15.53 -9.50
C GLU A 60 -10.86 -16.03 -10.92
N GLY A 61 -10.31 -17.23 -11.07
CA GLY A 61 -10.11 -17.82 -12.39
C GLY A 61 -9.18 -19.00 -12.36
N ASN A 62 -8.81 -19.46 -13.55
CA ASN A 62 -7.91 -20.59 -13.72
C ASN A 62 -6.48 -20.13 -14.03
N GLU A 63 -5.59 -21.08 -14.31
CA GLU A 63 -4.18 -20.78 -14.59
C GLU A 63 -3.97 -19.91 -15.84
N SER A 64 -4.87 -19.97 -16.83
CA SER A 64 -4.74 -19.11 -18.01
C SER A 64 -4.94 -17.64 -17.65
N LEU A 65 -5.79 -17.34 -16.66
CA LEU A 65 -5.97 -15.99 -16.18
C LEU A 65 -4.67 -15.47 -15.52
N ALA A 66 -4.01 -16.33 -14.74
CA ALA A 66 -2.73 -15.98 -14.12
C ALA A 66 -1.68 -15.63 -15.17
N SER A 67 -1.59 -16.41 -16.24
CA SER A 67 -0.65 -16.15 -17.33
C SER A 67 -0.91 -14.83 -18.03
N GLU A 68 -2.17 -14.47 -18.24
CA GLU A 68 -2.55 -13.20 -18.85
C GLU A 68 -2.21 -12.01 -17.94
N LEU A 69 -2.45 -12.14 -16.65
CA LEU A 69 -2.18 -11.08 -15.68
C LEU A 69 -0.70 -10.85 -15.47
N GLU A 70 0.14 -11.88 -15.60
CA GLU A 70 1.58 -11.74 -15.45
C GLU A 70 2.20 -10.84 -16.50
N LYS A 71 1.47 -10.53 -17.57
CA LYS A 71 1.93 -9.56 -18.59
C LYS A 71 1.97 -8.13 -18.07
N ILE A 72 1.17 -7.81 -17.07
CA ILE A 72 1.08 -6.46 -16.49
C ILE A 72 1.39 -6.42 -15.00
N ILE A 73 1.55 -7.55 -14.36
CA ILE A 73 1.89 -7.66 -12.94
C ILE A 73 3.23 -8.39 -12.83
N PRO A 74 4.30 -7.75 -12.32
CA PRO A 74 5.63 -8.36 -12.25
C PRO A 74 5.75 -9.29 -11.04
N THR A 75 4.87 -10.26 -10.95
CA THR A 75 4.78 -11.21 -9.85
C THR A 75 4.47 -12.59 -10.40
N ASP A 76 5.07 -13.62 -9.84
CA ASP A 76 4.74 -14.99 -10.22
C ASP A 76 3.41 -15.39 -9.60
N LEU A 77 2.33 -15.16 -10.33
CA LEU A 77 0.97 -15.40 -9.85
C LEU A 77 0.66 -16.90 -9.71
N LYS A 78 1.37 -17.75 -10.43
CA LYS A 78 1.17 -19.19 -10.37
C LYS A 78 1.63 -19.80 -9.05
N GLU A 79 2.58 -19.14 -8.38
CA GLU A 79 3.08 -19.57 -7.08
C GLU A 79 2.17 -19.16 -5.93
N ILE A 80 1.21 -18.28 -6.17
CA ILE A 80 0.27 -17.85 -5.13
C ILE A 80 -0.81 -18.91 -4.95
N LYS A 81 -0.97 -19.34 -3.71
CA LYS A 81 -1.96 -20.36 -3.36
C LYS A 81 -3.35 -19.72 -3.24
N ILE A 82 -4.38 -20.56 -3.34
CA ILE A 82 -5.77 -20.13 -3.15
C ILE A 82 -5.92 -19.48 -1.77
N ASN A 83 -6.63 -18.34 -1.73
CA ASN A 83 -6.86 -17.53 -0.52
C ASN A 83 -5.58 -16.90 0.06
N GLN A 84 -4.52 -16.82 -0.73
CA GLN A 84 -3.30 -16.14 -0.37
C GLN A 84 -3.22 -14.79 -1.06
N SER A 85 -2.68 -13.79 -0.36
CA SER A 85 -2.48 -12.45 -0.91
C SER A 85 -1.01 -12.20 -1.16
N LYS A 86 -0.72 -11.31 -2.11
CA LYS A 86 0.65 -10.87 -2.38
C LYS A 86 0.67 -9.41 -2.76
N TYR A 87 1.64 -8.68 -2.23
CA TYR A 87 1.89 -7.29 -2.60
C TYR A 87 2.53 -7.22 -3.98
N SER A 88 2.00 -6.35 -4.83
CA SER A 88 2.55 -6.13 -6.16
C SER A 88 2.12 -4.78 -6.71
N PHE A 89 2.37 -4.53 -7.98
CA PHE A 89 1.94 -3.31 -8.64
C PHE A 89 1.65 -3.61 -10.12
N LEU A 90 0.90 -2.71 -10.76
CA LEU A 90 0.58 -2.80 -12.17
C LEU A 90 1.62 -2.02 -12.98
N THR A 91 2.08 -2.59 -14.10
CA THR A 91 3.03 -1.94 -14.98
C THR A 91 2.39 -1.67 -16.34
N LEU A 92 2.63 -0.47 -16.89
CA LEU A 92 2.23 -0.15 -18.26
C LEU A 92 3.30 -0.62 -19.25
N SER A 93 4.55 -0.54 -18.83
CA SER A 93 5.68 -0.94 -19.66
C SER A 93 6.88 -1.23 -18.77
N LEU A 94 7.67 -2.22 -19.13
CA LEU A 94 8.92 -2.54 -18.44
C LEU A 94 9.97 -1.43 -18.56
N ILE A 95 9.84 -0.57 -19.58
CA ILE A 95 10.75 0.55 -19.80
C ILE A 95 10.64 1.60 -18.69
N HIS A 96 9.50 1.69 -18.04
CA HIS A 96 9.21 2.69 -17.01
C HIS A 96 9.48 2.20 -15.59
N ILE A 97 10.07 1.08 -15.44
CA ILE A 97 10.44 0.53 -14.13
C ILE A 97 11.80 1.03 -13.69
#